data_62eecc0c895aac8f624e323b2d4f686f
#
_entry.id   62eecc0c895aac8f624e323b2d4f686f
#
_cell.length_a   1.000
_cell.length_b   1.000
_cell.length_c   1.000
_cell.angle_alpha   90.00
_cell.angle_beta   90.00
_cell.angle_gamma   90.00
#
_symmetry.space_group_name_H-M   'P 1'
#
loop_
_entity.id
_entity.type
_entity.pdbx_description
1 polymer ?
#
loop_
_entity_poly.entity_id
_entity_poly.type
_entity_poly.pdbx_seq_one_letter_code
_entity_poly.pdbx_strand_id
1 'polypeptide(L)'
;MLKLYNTLTKSEELANFPSKEVKVYLCGPTVQSSPHIGHGRSAVVFDFLVMYLNYIGKEVVFARNITDIDDKIIEKSLEQGITYNELTSKVSQEFNEAYLALNCKIPNHEPKATESIEEIIDLIKLLENKEIAYQTSSGVYFDISKYDNYLELSGRSLEDLISGTRVDLVEDKKNNEDFALWKFAKENEPSWKSPWGLGRPGWHIECSAMIHGLFGNQGIDIHCGGNDLIFPHHENERAQSEAAFNEKFVNFWLHNGMVNLSGKKMSKSEGNIKLLSDYINMFDGNTIRYFFLRANYRKPQEFSENLLQESDKTFKNIINFIGDANSDPVDEHLIQLFEESMNDDLNTPKFVGEMFNYMKLSENQNEEKKLKIKSTIRYIFETLGFIFTTNDKSQNEEIFKEFFIKYNIKFSNVDSAMSSYIELRQELRDKKEYESADNMRKDIESIGIIIEDGIESGWRWSTS
;
A
#
# COMPACT_ATOMS: atom_id res chain seq x y z
N MET A 1 5.26 24.61 -5.81
CA MET A 1 6.05 23.99 -4.72
C MET A 1 5.10 23.19 -3.86
N LEU A 2 5.45 21.95 -3.58
CA LEU A 2 4.64 21.00 -2.81
C LEU A 2 4.46 21.47 -1.37
N LYS A 3 3.21 21.54 -0.91
CA LYS A 3 2.84 21.66 0.50
C LYS A 3 2.25 20.34 0.96
N LEU A 4 2.56 19.94 2.18
CA LEU A 4 2.00 18.75 2.81
C LEU A 4 1.53 19.10 4.22
N TYR A 5 0.39 18.55 4.61
CA TYR A 5 -0.10 18.68 5.98
C TYR A 5 0.72 17.78 6.89
N ASN A 6 1.44 18.38 7.82
CA ASN A 6 2.23 17.66 8.81
C ASN A 6 1.41 17.43 10.08
N THR A 7 1.15 16.17 10.42
CA THR A 7 0.38 15.82 11.62
C THR A 7 1.03 16.33 12.91
N LEU A 8 2.36 16.39 12.96
CA LEU A 8 3.07 16.88 14.15
C LEU A 8 2.78 18.36 14.42
N THR A 9 2.87 19.19 13.39
CA THR A 9 2.67 20.65 13.53
C THR A 9 1.21 21.08 13.33
N LYS A 10 0.35 20.15 12.87
CA LYS A 10 -1.07 20.38 12.56
C LYS A 10 -1.29 21.48 11.53
N SER A 11 -0.33 21.67 10.62
CA SER A 11 -0.33 22.71 9.61
C SER A 11 0.18 22.21 8.26
N GLU A 12 -0.21 22.89 7.18
CA GLU A 12 0.38 22.69 5.87
C GLU A 12 1.73 23.43 5.79
N GLU A 13 2.76 22.70 5.44
CA GLU A 13 4.12 23.20 5.35
C GLU A 13 4.70 22.97 3.97
N LEU A 14 5.64 23.82 3.56
CA LEU A 14 6.42 23.57 2.35
C LEU A 14 7.29 22.33 2.54
N ALA A 15 7.05 21.32 1.70
CA ALA A 15 7.85 20.11 1.65
C ALA A 15 9.18 20.42 0.92
N ASN A 16 10.09 21.02 1.66
CA ASN A 16 11.43 21.30 1.16
C ASN A 16 12.35 20.12 1.47
N PHE A 17 12.65 19.33 0.44
CA PHE A 17 13.60 18.25 0.52
C PHE A 17 14.94 18.73 -0.07
N PRO A 18 15.97 18.99 0.77
CA PRO A 18 17.24 19.52 0.29
C PRO A 18 17.99 18.54 -0.61
N SER A 19 17.79 17.24 -0.40
CA SER A 19 18.31 16.18 -1.27
C SER A 19 17.39 15.92 -2.46
N LYS A 20 17.97 15.40 -3.55
CA LYS A 20 17.20 14.80 -4.65
C LYS A 20 16.54 13.50 -4.19
N GLU A 21 17.24 12.71 -3.36
CA GLU A 21 16.70 11.52 -2.71
C GLU A 21 15.72 11.93 -1.60
N VAL A 22 14.58 11.27 -1.56
CA VAL A 22 13.54 11.44 -0.53
C VAL A 22 13.22 10.08 0.07
N LYS A 23 13.43 9.96 1.38
CA LYS A 23 13.19 8.74 2.15
C LYS A 23 11.76 8.71 2.65
N VAL A 24 10.97 7.77 2.14
CA VAL A 24 9.56 7.59 2.49
C VAL A 24 9.37 6.23 3.15
N TYR A 25 8.83 6.22 4.36
CA TYR A 25 8.46 5.00 5.06
C TYR A 25 6.95 4.93 5.29
N LEU A 26 6.33 3.83 4.92
CA LEU A 26 4.93 3.54 5.18
C LEU A 26 4.84 2.39 6.18
N CYS A 27 4.20 2.64 7.34
CA CYS A 27 3.84 1.54 8.23
C CYS A 27 2.98 0.53 7.48
N GLY A 28 3.54 -0.66 7.30
CA GLY A 28 2.92 -1.79 6.63
C GLY A 28 1.93 -2.56 7.51
N PRO A 29 1.36 -3.62 7.00
CA PRO A 29 0.34 -4.38 7.73
C PRO A 29 0.95 -5.30 8.79
N THR A 30 0.19 -5.52 9.87
CA THR A 30 0.34 -6.71 10.70
C THR A 30 -0.36 -7.87 10.00
N VAL A 31 0.42 -8.85 9.54
CA VAL A 31 -0.06 -9.93 8.66
C VAL A 31 -0.79 -11.06 9.41
N GLN A 32 -1.79 -10.67 10.19
CA GLN A 32 -2.65 -11.57 10.99
C GLN A 32 -3.90 -12.06 10.24
N SER A 33 -4.30 -11.38 9.17
CA SER A 33 -5.49 -11.68 8.36
C SER A 33 -5.44 -10.98 7.01
N SER A 34 -6.18 -11.47 6.04
CA SER A 34 -6.29 -10.97 4.68
C SER A 34 -6.51 -9.45 4.61
N PRO A 35 -6.01 -8.76 3.57
CA PRO A 35 -6.16 -7.33 3.39
C PRO A 35 -7.62 -6.92 3.22
N HIS A 36 -7.97 -5.78 3.81
CA HIS A 36 -9.30 -5.16 3.67
C HIS A 36 -9.20 -3.82 2.92
N ILE A 37 -10.33 -3.25 2.56
CA ILE A 37 -10.44 -1.99 1.80
C ILE A 37 -9.63 -0.84 2.44
N GLY A 38 -9.54 -0.78 3.76
CA GLY A 38 -8.74 0.24 4.46
C GLY A 38 -7.24 0.12 4.18
N HIS A 39 -6.71 -1.11 4.09
CA HIS A 39 -5.32 -1.35 3.67
C HIS A 39 -5.10 -0.92 2.22
N GLY A 40 -6.04 -1.25 1.32
CA GLY A 40 -6.01 -0.80 -0.07
C GLY A 40 -5.99 0.72 -0.19
N ARG A 41 -6.78 1.43 0.64
CA ARG A 41 -6.76 2.90 0.68
C ARG A 41 -5.40 3.45 1.06
N SER A 42 -4.82 2.95 2.14
CA SER A 42 -3.51 3.41 2.60
C SER A 42 -2.43 3.18 1.54
N ALA A 43 -2.41 1.98 0.94
CA ALA A 43 -1.47 1.65 -0.12
C ALA A 43 -1.59 2.60 -1.32
N VAL A 44 -2.80 2.81 -1.84
CA VAL A 44 -3.04 3.64 -3.04
C VAL A 44 -2.77 5.11 -2.77
N VAL A 45 -3.18 5.63 -1.61
CA VAL A 45 -2.96 7.05 -1.27
C VAL A 45 -1.48 7.39 -1.20
N PHE A 46 -0.69 6.56 -0.54
CA PHE A 46 0.75 6.82 -0.43
C PHE A 46 1.52 6.41 -1.69
N ASP A 47 0.96 5.54 -2.52
CA ASP A 47 1.45 5.33 -3.87
C ASP A 47 1.31 6.60 -4.74
N PHE A 48 0.19 7.33 -4.64
CA PHE A 48 0.03 8.64 -5.30
C PHE A 48 1.09 9.65 -4.83
N LEU A 49 1.43 9.67 -3.55
CA LEU A 49 2.52 10.50 -3.03
C LEU A 49 3.85 10.14 -3.67
N VAL A 50 4.21 8.85 -3.65
CA VAL A 50 5.48 8.34 -4.22
C VAL A 50 5.55 8.66 -5.72
N MET A 51 4.47 8.41 -6.46
CA MET A 51 4.39 8.70 -7.88
C MET A 51 4.53 10.19 -8.16
N TYR A 52 3.86 11.06 -7.40
CA TYR A 52 3.95 12.50 -7.57
C TYR A 52 5.33 13.05 -7.23
N LEU A 53 5.98 12.57 -6.16
CA LEU A 53 7.36 12.93 -5.83
C LEU A 53 8.33 12.56 -6.98
N ASN A 54 8.18 11.39 -7.58
CA ASN A 54 8.96 11.02 -8.75
C ASN A 54 8.67 11.94 -9.95
N TYR A 55 7.40 12.29 -10.18
CA TYR A 55 6.99 13.21 -11.24
C TYR A 55 7.66 14.58 -11.13
N ILE A 56 7.74 15.15 -9.92
CA ILE A 56 8.43 16.42 -9.67
C ILE A 56 9.97 16.30 -9.57
N GLY A 57 10.52 15.17 -10.01
CA GLY A 57 11.97 14.94 -10.18
C GLY A 57 12.71 14.51 -8.92
N LYS A 58 12.01 14.02 -7.89
CA LYS A 58 12.65 13.40 -6.71
C LYS A 58 12.97 11.94 -6.97
N GLU A 59 14.03 11.44 -6.34
CA GLU A 59 14.38 10.03 -6.32
C GLU A 59 13.87 9.44 -5.00
N VAL A 60 12.72 8.78 -5.06
CA VAL A 60 12.08 8.27 -3.85
C VAL A 60 12.64 6.90 -3.48
N VAL A 61 13.22 6.79 -2.28
CA VAL A 61 13.52 5.51 -1.63
C VAL A 61 12.34 5.16 -0.73
N PHE A 62 11.49 4.26 -1.24
CA PHE A 62 10.25 3.87 -0.59
C PHE A 62 10.43 2.56 0.18
N ALA A 63 10.14 2.57 1.47
CA ALA A 63 10.11 1.40 2.33
C ALA A 63 8.71 1.18 2.91
N ARG A 64 8.29 -0.08 3.01
CA ARG A 64 7.07 -0.51 3.68
C ARG A 64 7.37 -1.80 4.44
N ASN A 65 7.19 -1.81 5.75
CA ASN A 65 7.47 -3.00 6.54
C ASN A 65 6.36 -4.04 6.48
N ILE A 66 6.72 -5.24 6.96
CA ILE A 66 5.78 -6.30 7.29
C ILE A 66 5.97 -6.63 8.77
N THR A 67 4.93 -6.40 9.58
CA THR A 67 4.88 -6.89 10.96
C THR A 67 4.45 -8.34 10.94
N ASP A 68 5.41 -9.24 11.00
CA ASP A 68 5.23 -10.69 10.92
C ASP A 68 5.35 -11.41 12.28
N ILE A 69 5.43 -10.64 13.37
CA ILE A 69 5.34 -11.13 14.75
C ILE A 69 4.55 -10.15 15.62
N ASP A 70 3.48 -10.60 16.24
CA ASP A 70 2.59 -9.81 17.11
C ASP A 70 1.71 -10.76 17.92
N ASP A 71 1.16 -10.31 19.05
CA ASP A 71 0.23 -11.08 19.89
C ASP A 71 -0.93 -11.67 19.06
N LYS A 72 -1.51 -10.85 18.17
CA LYS A 72 -2.65 -11.27 17.34
C LYS A 72 -2.28 -12.29 16.28
N ILE A 73 -1.04 -12.30 15.79
CA ILE A 73 -0.53 -13.31 14.86
C ILE A 73 -0.41 -14.63 15.60
N ILE A 74 0.14 -14.61 16.82
CA ILE A 74 0.30 -15.82 17.67
C ILE A 74 -1.08 -16.39 18.00
N GLU A 75 -1.98 -15.58 18.52
CA GLU A 75 -3.36 -16.00 18.82
C GLU A 75 -4.05 -16.61 17.60
N LYS A 76 -3.94 -15.94 16.44
CA LYS A 76 -4.59 -16.38 15.20
C LYS A 76 -4.02 -17.69 14.64
N SER A 77 -2.70 -17.88 14.73
CA SER A 77 -2.06 -19.11 14.32
C SER A 77 -2.51 -20.31 15.20
N LEU A 78 -2.61 -20.09 16.50
CA LEU A 78 -3.12 -21.09 17.46
C LEU A 78 -4.59 -21.44 17.18
N GLU A 79 -5.46 -20.44 16.94
CA GLU A 79 -6.86 -20.65 16.58
C GLU A 79 -7.02 -21.48 15.30
N GLN A 80 -6.10 -21.33 14.33
CA GLN A 80 -6.14 -22.07 13.07
C GLN A 80 -5.39 -23.39 13.10
N GLY A 81 -4.66 -23.69 14.18
CA GLY A 81 -3.84 -24.90 14.31
C GLY A 81 -2.67 -24.95 13.32
N ILE A 82 -2.13 -23.81 12.92
CA ILE A 82 -0.97 -23.66 12.03
C ILE A 82 0.15 -22.90 12.72
N THR A 83 1.36 -22.96 12.18
CA THR A 83 2.47 -22.16 12.70
C THR A 83 2.30 -20.68 12.35
N TYR A 84 2.91 -19.79 13.15
CA TYR A 84 2.88 -18.35 12.83
C TYR A 84 3.57 -18.05 11.49
N ASN A 85 4.62 -18.81 11.12
CA ASN A 85 5.30 -18.67 9.84
C ASN A 85 4.40 -19.03 8.65
N GLU A 86 3.60 -20.09 8.76
CA GLU A 86 2.63 -20.45 7.72
C GLU A 86 1.56 -19.37 7.56
N LEU A 87 1.05 -18.85 8.68
CA LEU A 87 0.07 -17.77 8.66
C LEU A 87 0.64 -16.52 8.00
N THR A 88 1.81 -16.05 8.47
CA THR A 88 2.41 -14.80 8.00
C THR A 88 2.86 -14.88 6.55
N SER A 89 3.41 -16.01 6.11
CA SER A 89 3.78 -16.24 4.72
C SER A 89 2.56 -16.16 3.79
N LYS A 90 1.48 -16.87 4.14
CA LYS A 90 0.23 -16.82 3.38
C LYS A 90 -0.35 -15.43 3.30
N VAL A 91 -0.49 -14.76 4.44
CA VAL A 91 -1.13 -13.44 4.49
C VAL A 91 -0.27 -12.37 3.83
N SER A 92 1.08 -12.43 3.95
CA SER A 92 1.98 -11.53 3.22
C SER A 92 1.81 -11.67 1.71
N GLN A 93 1.67 -12.90 1.22
CA GLN A 93 1.39 -13.14 -0.20
C GLN A 93 0.06 -12.49 -0.63
N GLU A 94 -1.02 -12.68 0.15
CA GLU A 94 -2.32 -12.05 -0.12
C GLU A 94 -2.24 -10.51 -0.17
N PHE A 95 -1.43 -9.89 0.70
CA PHE A 95 -1.18 -8.44 0.66
C PHE A 95 -0.45 -8.02 -0.62
N ASN A 96 0.60 -8.74 -0.99
CA ASN A 96 1.37 -8.42 -2.19
C ASN A 96 0.52 -8.56 -3.46
N GLU A 97 -0.22 -9.65 -3.59
CA GLU A 97 -1.17 -9.86 -4.71
C GLU A 97 -2.21 -8.74 -4.78
N ALA A 98 -2.79 -8.36 -3.64
CA ALA A 98 -3.78 -7.30 -3.59
C ALA A 98 -3.19 -5.92 -3.97
N TYR A 99 -1.99 -5.59 -3.53
CA TYR A 99 -1.34 -4.32 -3.86
C TYR A 99 -0.90 -4.26 -5.33
N LEU A 100 -0.43 -5.37 -5.89
CA LEU A 100 -0.14 -5.49 -7.32
C LEU A 100 -1.41 -5.33 -8.16
N ALA A 101 -2.51 -5.96 -7.77
CA ALA A 101 -3.80 -5.81 -8.45
C ALA A 101 -4.35 -4.37 -8.39
N LEU A 102 -3.95 -3.57 -7.40
CA LEU A 102 -4.22 -2.14 -7.33
C LEU A 102 -3.18 -1.29 -8.09
N ASN A 103 -2.27 -1.87 -8.83
CA ASN A 103 -1.19 -1.18 -9.53
C ASN A 103 -0.30 -0.34 -8.61
N CYS A 104 -0.19 -0.71 -7.32
CA CYS A 104 0.71 -0.02 -6.40
C CYS A 104 2.16 -0.37 -6.69
N LYS A 105 3.04 0.62 -6.57
CA LYS A 105 4.48 0.45 -6.74
C LYS A 105 5.03 -0.52 -5.70
N ILE A 106 5.88 -1.43 -6.15
CA ILE A 106 6.65 -2.30 -5.26
C ILE A 106 7.65 -1.42 -4.49
N PRO A 107 7.71 -1.50 -3.15
CA PRO A 107 8.68 -0.73 -2.38
C PRO A 107 10.12 -1.14 -2.70
N ASN A 108 11.06 -0.20 -2.52
CA ASN A 108 12.49 -0.50 -2.63
C ASN A 108 12.96 -1.43 -1.51
N HIS A 109 12.36 -1.30 -0.33
CA HIS A 109 12.65 -2.12 0.84
C HIS A 109 11.35 -2.58 1.50
N GLU A 110 11.31 -3.85 1.86
CA GLU A 110 10.16 -4.46 2.57
C GLU A 110 10.67 -5.25 3.79
N PRO A 111 11.22 -4.53 4.82
CA PRO A 111 11.81 -5.18 5.98
C PRO A 111 10.74 -5.88 6.82
N LYS A 112 11.12 -7.00 7.44
CA LYS A 112 10.27 -7.75 8.36
C LYS A 112 10.76 -7.62 9.80
N ALA A 113 9.83 -7.60 10.74
CA ALA A 113 10.15 -7.50 12.15
C ALA A 113 11.03 -8.69 12.62
N THR A 114 10.73 -9.92 12.14
CA THR A 114 11.52 -11.11 12.50
C THR A 114 12.93 -11.13 11.91
N GLU A 115 13.18 -10.38 10.84
CA GLU A 115 14.49 -10.26 10.20
C GLU A 115 15.34 -9.10 10.80
N SER A 116 14.73 -8.26 11.67
CA SER A 116 15.35 -7.05 12.26
C SER A 116 15.56 -7.17 13.77
N ILE A 117 15.68 -8.37 14.29
CA ILE A 117 15.79 -8.62 15.75
C ILE A 117 17.08 -8.03 16.34
N GLU A 118 18.19 -8.07 15.61
CA GLU A 118 19.47 -7.53 16.08
C GLU A 118 19.40 -6.00 16.21
N GLU A 119 18.85 -5.32 15.21
CA GLU A 119 18.65 -3.87 15.20
C GLU A 119 17.70 -3.43 16.33
N ILE A 120 16.65 -4.22 16.59
CA ILE A 120 15.70 -3.99 17.68
C ILE A 120 16.42 -4.09 19.03
N ILE A 121 17.19 -5.15 19.24
CA ILE A 121 17.94 -5.34 20.49
C ILE A 121 18.95 -4.21 20.69
N ASP A 122 19.65 -3.78 19.64
CA ASP A 122 20.65 -2.72 19.74
C ASP A 122 20.00 -1.36 20.03
N LEU A 123 18.84 -1.07 19.46
CA LEU A 123 18.08 0.14 19.78
C LEU A 123 17.60 0.14 21.24
N ILE A 124 17.10 -0.99 21.75
CA ILE A 124 16.69 -1.12 23.15
C ILE A 124 17.88 -0.94 24.10
N LYS A 125 19.05 -1.54 23.82
CA LYS A 125 20.27 -1.33 24.60
C LYS A 125 20.67 0.15 24.63
N LEU A 126 20.54 0.85 23.50
CA LEU A 126 20.85 2.28 23.44
C LEU A 126 19.93 3.08 24.36
N LEU A 127 18.63 2.78 24.37
CA LEU A 127 17.66 3.39 25.28
C LEU A 127 17.93 3.04 26.74
N GLU A 128 18.32 1.80 27.03
CA GLU A 128 18.66 1.35 28.38
C GLU A 128 19.93 2.07 28.90
N ASN A 129 20.98 2.20 28.07
CA ASN A 129 22.19 2.92 28.41
C ASN A 129 21.95 4.42 28.71
N LYS A 130 20.86 4.98 28.19
CA LYS A 130 20.42 6.35 28.49
C LYS A 130 19.40 6.44 29.63
N GLU A 131 19.15 5.35 30.32
CA GLU A 131 18.19 5.24 31.43
C GLU A 131 16.73 5.57 31.01
N ILE A 132 16.43 5.42 29.72
CA ILE A 132 15.09 5.63 29.13
C ILE A 132 14.30 4.33 29.10
N ALA A 133 14.98 3.19 28.96
CA ALA A 133 14.39 1.88 29.07
C ALA A 133 14.78 1.20 30.39
N TYR A 134 13.90 0.34 30.90
CA TYR A 134 14.14 -0.41 32.13
C TYR A 134 13.49 -1.79 32.08
N GLN A 135 14.08 -2.76 32.80
CA GLN A 135 13.58 -4.12 32.87
C GLN A 135 12.54 -4.26 33.98
N THR A 136 11.53 -5.09 33.73
CA THR A 136 10.49 -5.55 34.66
C THR A 136 10.45 -7.06 34.71
N SER A 137 9.53 -7.64 35.49
CA SER A 137 9.28 -9.09 35.51
C SER A 137 8.72 -9.66 34.19
N SER A 138 8.14 -8.82 33.34
CA SER A 138 7.47 -9.23 32.08
C SER A 138 8.21 -8.81 30.80
N GLY A 139 9.26 -7.98 30.91
CA GLY A 139 9.99 -7.51 29.75
C GLY A 139 10.79 -6.24 29.98
N VAL A 140 11.12 -5.53 28.90
CA VAL A 140 11.78 -4.22 28.91
C VAL A 140 10.80 -3.18 28.43
N TYR A 141 10.69 -2.08 29.16
CA TYR A 141 9.73 -1.02 28.94
C TYR A 141 10.39 0.34 28.71
N PHE A 142 9.75 1.17 27.91
CA PHE A 142 10.10 2.57 27.70
C PHE A 142 9.50 3.41 28.83
N ASP A 143 10.29 4.24 29.50
CA ASP A 143 9.87 5.18 30.53
C ASP A 143 9.44 6.48 29.87
N ILE A 144 8.13 6.69 29.70
CA ILE A 144 7.61 7.87 29.00
C ILE A 144 7.95 9.18 29.72
N SER A 145 8.22 9.15 31.03
CA SER A 145 8.59 10.33 31.81
C SER A 145 9.98 10.88 31.44
N LYS A 146 10.76 10.14 30.66
CA LYS A 146 12.11 10.51 30.20
C LYS A 146 12.12 11.17 28.82
N TYR A 147 10.97 11.39 28.21
CA TYR A 147 10.85 12.03 26.92
C TYR A 147 9.82 13.17 26.98
N ASP A 148 10.31 14.39 27.10
CA ASP A 148 9.50 15.59 27.37
C ASP A 148 8.47 15.89 26.27
N ASN A 149 8.74 15.50 24.99
CA ASN A 149 7.87 15.75 23.85
C ASN A 149 6.83 14.63 23.61
N TYR A 150 6.62 13.74 24.59
CA TYR A 150 5.62 12.68 24.44
C TYR A 150 4.21 13.28 24.33
N LEU A 151 3.39 12.72 23.43
CA LEU A 151 2.04 13.16 23.07
C LEU A 151 1.95 14.41 22.16
N GLU A 152 3.04 15.01 21.73
CA GLU A 152 2.98 16.13 20.76
C GLU A 152 2.38 15.72 19.41
N LEU A 153 2.77 14.54 18.88
CA LEU A 153 2.28 14.06 17.57
C LEU A 153 0.78 13.82 17.61
N SER A 154 0.31 13.13 18.62
CA SER A 154 -1.12 12.81 18.79
C SER A 154 -1.94 13.99 19.28
N GLY A 155 -1.31 14.92 20.01
CA GLY A 155 -1.98 16.03 20.66
C GLY A 155 -2.94 15.61 21.77
N ARG A 156 -2.74 14.43 22.36
CA ARG A 156 -3.49 13.92 23.49
C ARG A 156 -2.95 14.47 24.80
N SER A 157 -3.73 14.36 25.87
CA SER A 157 -3.25 14.59 27.23
C SER A 157 -2.95 13.27 27.95
N LEU A 158 -2.12 13.31 29.00
CA LEU A 158 -1.91 12.13 29.86
C LEU A 158 -3.22 11.64 30.50
N GLU A 159 -4.16 12.55 30.78
CA GLU A 159 -5.46 12.22 31.34
C GLU A 159 -6.32 11.40 30.38
N ASP A 160 -6.20 11.68 29.06
CA ASP A 160 -6.88 10.89 28.02
C ASP A 160 -6.36 9.45 27.95
N LEU A 161 -5.08 9.23 28.28
CA LEU A 161 -4.48 7.90 28.32
C LEU A 161 -5.03 7.07 29.49
N ILE A 162 -5.12 7.67 30.68
CA ILE A 162 -5.60 7.00 31.90
C ILE A 162 -7.04 6.55 31.73
N SER A 163 -7.87 7.32 31.02
CA SER A 163 -9.29 7.03 30.82
C SER A 163 -9.61 6.01 29.74
N GLY A 164 -8.69 5.77 28.79
CA GLY A 164 -8.95 5.05 27.55
C GLY A 164 -8.25 3.70 27.37
N THR A 165 -7.29 3.35 28.20
CA THR A 165 -6.48 2.13 28.03
C THR A 165 -6.96 0.98 28.91
N ARG A 166 -7.22 -0.19 28.30
CA ARG A 166 -7.10 -1.48 28.99
C ARG A 166 -5.62 -1.69 29.25
N VAL A 167 -5.13 -1.25 30.41
CA VAL A 167 -3.76 -1.45 30.83
C VAL A 167 -3.64 -2.89 31.34
N ASP A 168 -2.81 -3.70 30.70
CA ASP A 168 -2.31 -4.91 31.35
C ASP A 168 -1.55 -4.46 32.60
N LEU A 169 -2.10 -4.77 33.78
CA LEU A 169 -1.52 -4.42 35.06
C LEU A 169 -0.23 -5.23 35.26
N VAL A 170 0.88 -4.68 34.84
CA VAL A 170 2.21 -5.16 35.21
C VAL A 170 2.60 -4.44 36.48
N GLU A 171 2.66 -5.16 37.60
CA GLU A 171 2.78 -4.59 38.96
C GLU A 171 4.07 -3.78 39.17
N ASP A 172 5.14 -4.05 38.39
CA ASP A 172 6.47 -3.43 38.52
C ASP A 172 6.82 -2.41 37.43
N LYS A 173 5.82 -1.92 36.66
CA LYS A 173 5.97 -0.76 35.78
C LYS A 173 6.13 0.54 36.61
N LYS A 174 7.00 1.44 36.14
CA LYS A 174 7.17 2.76 36.78
C LYS A 174 5.95 3.64 36.59
N ASN A 175 5.40 3.68 35.36
CA ASN A 175 4.18 4.38 35.02
C ASN A 175 3.25 3.41 34.26
N ASN A 176 1.95 3.53 34.45
CA ASN A 176 0.99 2.67 33.78
C ASN A 176 1.05 2.78 32.25
N GLU A 177 1.40 3.96 31.76
CA GLU A 177 1.45 4.34 30.34
C GLU A 177 2.74 3.90 29.66
N ASP A 178 3.77 3.46 30.42
CA ASP A 178 5.00 2.92 29.84
C ASP A 178 4.66 1.74 28.93
N PHE A 179 5.37 1.64 27.81
CA PHE A 179 5.07 0.64 26.79
C PHE A 179 6.21 -0.33 26.58
N ALA A 180 5.87 -1.58 26.18
CA ALA A 180 6.83 -2.63 26.04
C ALA A 180 7.73 -2.43 24.81
N LEU A 181 9.03 -2.54 25.00
CA LEU A 181 10.06 -2.61 23.96
C LEU A 181 10.45 -4.08 23.65
N TRP A 182 10.51 -4.91 24.70
CA TRP A 182 10.77 -6.34 24.62
C TRP A 182 9.85 -7.05 25.58
N LYS A 183 9.12 -8.08 25.11
CA LYS A 183 8.24 -8.91 25.91
C LYS A 183 8.89 -10.25 26.17
N PHE A 184 8.97 -10.71 27.42
CA PHE A 184 9.43 -12.06 27.70
C PHE A 184 8.47 -13.11 27.15
N ALA A 185 9.05 -14.15 26.53
CA ALA A 185 8.27 -15.20 25.92
C ALA A 185 7.53 -16.02 26.98
N LYS A 186 6.28 -16.34 26.70
CA LYS A 186 5.53 -17.38 27.38
C LYS A 186 5.87 -18.75 26.79
N GLU A 187 5.44 -19.78 27.47
CA GLU A 187 5.63 -21.15 27.00
C GLU A 187 4.97 -21.34 25.61
N ASN A 188 5.72 -21.93 24.68
CA ASN A 188 5.30 -22.15 23.29
C ASN A 188 5.10 -20.92 22.40
N GLU A 189 5.49 -19.72 22.85
CA GLU A 189 5.54 -18.53 21.98
C GLU A 189 6.83 -18.49 21.15
N PRO A 190 6.79 -17.91 19.91
CA PRO A 190 8.00 -17.57 19.18
C PRO A 190 8.89 -16.63 19.99
N SER A 191 10.19 -16.90 20.01
CA SER A 191 11.10 -16.12 20.84
C SER A 191 12.52 -16.09 20.30
N TRP A 192 13.22 -15.01 20.61
CA TRP A 192 14.62 -14.78 20.26
C TRP A 192 15.44 -14.54 21.52
N LYS A 193 16.72 -14.86 21.43
CA LYS A 193 17.68 -14.57 22.52
C LYS A 193 17.95 -13.08 22.58
N SER A 194 17.94 -12.53 23.78
CA SER A 194 18.33 -11.16 24.05
C SER A 194 19.16 -11.08 25.34
N PRO A 195 19.80 -9.95 25.66
CA PRO A 195 20.50 -9.74 26.94
C PRO A 195 19.58 -9.87 28.17
N TRP A 196 18.28 -9.66 27.98
CA TRP A 196 17.29 -9.70 29.07
C TRP A 196 16.63 -11.08 29.23
N GLY A 197 16.84 -11.98 28.28
CA GLY A 197 16.25 -13.31 28.23
C GLY A 197 15.55 -13.61 26.92
N LEU A 198 14.91 -14.78 26.85
CA LEU A 198 14.09 -15.16 25.70
C LEU A 198 12.83 -14.29 25.64
N GLY A 199 12.56 -13.76 24.46
CA GLY A 199 11.41 -12.88 24.26
C GLY A 199 11.20 -12.50 22.80
N ARG A 200 10.37 -11.48 22.59
CA ARG A 200 10.05 -10.92 21.29
C ARG A 200 9.87 -9.40 21.35
N PRO A 201 9.96 -8.70 20.22
CA PRO A 201 9.77 -7.25 20.19
C PRO A 201 8.39 -6.82 20.71
N GLY A 202 8.34 -5.63 21.31
CA GLY A 202 7.12 -4.85 21.39
C GLY A 202 6.77 -4.27 20.03
N TRP A 203 5.50 -4.11 19.74
CA TRP A 203 5.01 -3.69 18.42
C TRP A 203 5.60 -2.35 17.92
N HIS A 204 5.89 -1.42 18.82
CA HIS A 204 6.30 -0.06 18.43
C HIS A 204 7.79 0.05 18.09
N ILE A 205 8.65 -0.79 18.68
CA ILE A 205 10.10 -0.73 18.46
C ILE A 205 10.52 -1.26 17.08
N GLU A 206 9.67 -2.10 16.48
CA GLU A 206 9.94 -2.75 15.21
C GLU A 206 10.21 -1.72 14.10
N CYS A 207 9.25 -0.79 13.87
CA CYS A 207 9.37 0.21 12.83
C CYS A 207 10.52 1.19 13.09
N SER A 208 10.73 1.61 14.36
CA SER A 208 11.87 2.45 14.71
C SER A 208 13.20 1.78 14.34
N ALA A 209 13.37 0.52 14.71
CA ALA A 209 14.59 -0.22 14.40
C ALA A 209 14.78 -0.46 12.91
N MET A 210 13.71 -0.86 12.18
CA MET A 210 13.76 -1.06 10.74
C MET A 210 14.10 0.22 9.98
N ILE A 211 13.56 1.37 10.39
CA ILE A 211 13.89 2.67 9.80
C ILE A 211 15.37 3.01 10.02
N HIS A 212 15.87 2.86 11.24
CA HIS A 212 17.27 3.14 11.53
C HIS A 212 18.21 2.16 10.83
N GLY A 213 17.86 0.89 10.73
CA GLY A 213 18.62 -0.12 9.99
C GLY A 213 18.74 0.21 8.49
N LEU A 214 17.66 0.71 7.88
CA LEU A 214 17.65 1.04 6.45
C LEU A 214 18.28 2.41 6.15
N PHE A 215 17.98 3.44 6.94
CA PHE A 215 18.24 4.83 6.59
C PHE A 215 19.29 5.50 7.49
N GLY A 216 19.78 4.79 8.51
CA GLY A 216 20.70 5.35 9.49
C GLY A 216 20.01 6.27 10.51
N ASN A 217 20.81 6.93 11.35
CA ASN A 217 20.32 7.61 12.55
C ASN A 217 19.85 9.06 12.32
N GLN A 218 19.93 9.58 11.10
CA GLN A 218 19.58 10.98 10.78
C GLN A 218 18.09 11.19 10.50
N GLY A 219 17.26 10.16 10.72
CA GLY A 219 15.83 10.19 10.44
C GLY A 219 15.48 10.08 8.96
N ILE A 220 14.20 10.29 8.66
CA ILE A 220 13.61 10.17 7.32
C ILE A 220 12.82 11.42 6.94
N ASP A 221 12.55 11.57 5.64
CA ASP A 221 11.81 12.73 5.15
C ASP A 221 10.31 12.63 5.41
N ILE A 222 9.71 11.47 5.13
CA ILE A 222 8.26 11.27 5.25
C ILE A 222 7.97 9.92 5.92
N HIS A 223 7.14 9.95 6.96
CA HIS A 223 6.56 8.77 7.58
C HIS A 223 5.05 8.74 7.38
N CYS A 224 4.54 7.64 6.86
CA CYS A 224 3.15 7.48 6.43
C CYS A 224 2.41 6.39 7.19
N GLY A 225 1.09 6.56 7.36
CA GLY A 225 0.22 5.52 7.93
C GLY A 225 -1.24 5.92 8.01
N GLY A 226 -2.08 5.04 8.56
CA GLY A 226 -3.46 5.35 8.87
C GLY A 226 -3.60 6.26 10.09
N ASN A 227 -4.69 7.03 10.18
CA ASN A 227 -4.96 7.88 11.35
C ASN A 227 -5.00 7.12 12.69
N ASP A 228 -5.28 5.84 12.66
CA ASP A 228 -5.28 4.98 13.85
C ASP A 228 -3.87 4.63 14.34
N LEU A 229 -2.86 4.83 13.52
CA LEU A 229 -1.45 4.64 13.89
C LEU A 229 -0.85 5.88 14.58
N ILE A 230 -1.46 7.07 14.48
CA ILE A 230 -0.95 8.28 15.13
C ILE A 230 -0.67 8.01 16.60
N PHE A 231 -1.64 7.36 17.26
CA PHE A 231 -1.50 6.92 18.65
C PHE A 231 -2.09 5.51 18.85
N PRO A 232 -1.34 4.63 19.51
CA PRO A 232 -0.06 4.88 20.19
C PRO A 232 1.19 4.68 19.29
N HIS A 233 1.06 4.10 18.09
CA HIS A 233 2.17 3.51 17.35
C HIS A 233 3.22 4.55 16.91
N HIS A 234 2.85 5.53 16.10
CA HIS A 234 3.78 6.56 15.61
C HIS A 234 4.29 7.51 16.71
N GLU A 235 3.44 7.79 17.72
CA GLU A 235 3.88 8.52 18.90
C GLU A 235 5.02 7.80 19.61
N ASN A 236 4.89 6.48 19.81
CA ASN A 236 5.89 5.65 20.46
C ASN A 236 7.13 5.47 19.60
N GLU A 237 7.00 5.33 18.27
CA GLU A 237 8.15 5.31 17.36
C GLU A 237 8.98 6.60 17.44
N ARG A 238 8.29 7.75 17.44
CA ARG A 238 8.92 9.04 17.59
C ARG A 238 9.68 9.14 18.91
N ALA A 239 9.02 8.76 20.01
CA ALA A 239 9.65 8.79 21.34
C ALA A 239 10.89 7.91 21.40
N GLN A 240 10.83 6.68 20.90
CA GLN A 240 11.95 5.74 20.85
C GLN A 240 13.13 6.31 20.07
N SER A 241 12.88 6.81 18.87
CA SER A 241 13.91 7.25 17.94
C SER A 241 14.55 8.58 18.39
N GLU A 242 13.75 9.58 18.74
CA GLU A 242 14.26 10.89 19.18
C GLU A 242 14.99 10.78 20.55
N ALA A 243 14.50 9.95 21.45
CA ALA A 243 15.19 9.71 22.72
C ALA A 243 16.49 8.92 22.54
N ALA A 244 16.53 7.96 21.63
CA ALA A 244 17.75 7.18 21.35
C ALA A 244 18.86 8.02 20.71
N PHE A 245 18.55 8.86 19.75
CA PHE A 245 19.56 9.53 18.93
C PHE A 245 19.70 11.04 19.16
N ASN A 246 18.77 11.68 19.89
CA ASN A 246 18.68 13.13 20.09
C ASN A 246 18.60 13.91 18.76
N GLU A 247 18.03 13.32 17.75
CA GLU A 247 17.85 13.88 16.41
C GLU A 247 16.38 13.82 16.04
N LYS A 248 15.93 14.72 15.18
CA LYS A 248 14.57 14.69 14.64
C LYS A 248 14.36 13.41 13.85
N PHE A 249 13.37 12.62 14.21
CA PHE A 249 13.14 11.31 13.59
C PHE A 249 12.51 11.42 12.20
N VAL A 250 11.49 12.26 12.05
CA VAL A 250 10.71 12.39 10.81
C VAL A 250 10.45 13.86 10.49
N ASN A 251 10.66 14.27 9.24
CA ASN A 251 10.35 15.63 8.80
C ASN A 251 8.86 15.84 8.63
N PHE A 252 8.15 14.94 7.95
CA PHE A 252 6.71 15.00 7.69
C PHE A 252 6.00 13.73 8.13
N TRP A 253 5.05 13.86 9.04
CA TRP A 253 4.13 12.81 9.44
C TRP A 253 2.84 12.91 8.64
N LEU A 254 2.55 11.95 7.77
CA LEU A 254 1.38 11.96 6.90
C LEU A 254 0.43 10.82 7.26
N HIS A 255 -0.85 11.15 7.48
CA HIS A 255 -1.85 10.16 7.87
C HIS A 255 -3.07 10.19 6.96
N ASN A 256 -3.46 9.04 6.44
CA ASN A 256 -4.70 8.92 5.68
C ASN A 256 -5.90 8.66 6.59
N GLY A 257 -7.04 9.22 6.22
CA GLY A 257 -8.31 9.01 6.92
C GLY A 257 -8.80 7.56 6.81
N MET A 258 -9.65 7.17 7.74
CA MET A 258 -10.22 5.83 7.80
C MET A 258 -11.28 5.60 6.71
N VAL A 259 -11.50 4.32 6.37
CA VAL A 259 -12.67 3.91 5.59
C VAL A 259 -13.83 3.62 6.54
N ASN A 260 -14.97 4.24 6.27
CA ASN A 260 -16.21 4.04 7.02
C ASN A 260 -17.20 3.20 6.20
N LEU A 261 -18.03 2.45 6.91
CA LEU A 261 -19.15 1.69 6.36
C LEU A 261 -20.45 2.18 6.98
N SER A 262 -21.32 2.80 6.19
CA SER A 262 -22.61 3.36 6.67
C SER A 262 -22.44 4.30 7.88
N GLY A 263 -21.45 5.21 7.81
CA GLY A 263 -21.15 6.18 8.87
C GLY A 263 -20.41 5.61 10.09
N LYS A 264 -20.05 4.32 10.09
CA LYS A 264 -19.28 3.67 11.16
C LYS A 264 -17.90 3.27 10.68
N LYS A 265 -16.90 3.35 11.56
CA LYS A 265 -15.57 2.84 11.28
C LYS A 265 -15.63 1.35 10.93
N MET A 266 -14.95 0.94 9.87
CA MET A 266 -14.76 -0.48 9.56
C MET A 266 -13.81 -1.09 10.61
N SER A 267 -14.24 -2.11 11.33
CA SER A 267 -13.43 -2.77 12.34
C SER A 267 -13.82 -4.24 12.54
N LYS A 268 -12.86 -5.04 13.04
CA LYS A 268 -13.10 -6.47 13.36
C LYS A 268 -14.14 -6.63 14.48
N SER A 269 -14.12 -5.74 15.46
CA SER A 269 -15.05 -5.78 16.60
C SER A 269 -16.51 -5.55 16.19
N GLU A 270 -16.75 -4.80 15.12
CA GLU A 270 -18.08 -4.57 14.56
C GLU A 270 -18.51 -5.66 13.56
N GLY A 271 -17.63 -6.60 13.20
CA GLY A 271 -17.93 -7.67 12.26
C GLY A 271 -18.22 -7.21 10.82
N ASN A 272 -17.84 -5.97 10.49
CA ASN A 272 -18.19 -5.30 9.24
C ASN A 272 -17.02 -5.16 8.26
N ILE A 273 -15.99 -6.01 8.37
CA ILE A 273 -14.81 -5.96 7.49
C ILE A 273 -15.19 -6.34 6.07
N LYS A 274 -14.69 -5.56 5.12
CA LYS A 274 -14.80 -5.79 3.68
C LYS A 274 -13.43 -6.17 3.14
N LEU A 275 -13.26 -7.42 2.72
CA LEU A 275 -11.99 -7.92 2.19
C LEU A 275 -11.68 -7.25 0.84
N LEU A 276 -10.44 -6.91 0.63
CA LEU A 276 -9.99 -6.27 -0.60
C LEU A 276 -10.08 -7.23 -1.80
N SER A 277 -9.81 -8.52 -1.58
CA SER A 277 -9.94 -9.58 -2.58
C SER A 277 -11.32 -9.67 -3.20
N ASP A 278 -12.39 -9.47 -2.42
CA ASP A 278 -13.77 -9.54 -2.92
C ASP A 278 -14.00 -8.47 -4.00
N TYR A 279 -13.40 -7.29 -3.83
CA TYR A 279 -13.59 -6.16 -4.74
C TYR A 279 -12.62 -6.16 -5.91
N ILE A 280 -11.39 -6.66 -5.74
CA ILE A 280 -10.43 -6.86 -6.84
C ILE A 280 -10.97 -7.88 -7.85
N ASN A 281 -11.70 -8.91 -7.38
CA ASN A 281 -12.34 -9.89 -8.25
C ASN A 281 -13.57 -9.34 -9.01
N MET A 282 -14.14 -8.24 -8.56
CA MET A 282 -15.36 -7.64 -9.14
C MET A 282 -15.08 -6.39 -10.00
N PHE A 283 -13.98 -5.70 -9.70
CA PHE A 283 -13.62 -4.41 -10.31
C PHE A 283 -12.15 -4.38 -10.69
N ASP A 284 -11.86 -3.73 -11.78
CA ASP A 284 -10.50 -3.42 -12.20
C ASP A 284 -9.74 -2.60 -11.15
N GLY A 285 -8.44 -2.84 -10.99
CA GLY A 285 -7.60 -2.12 -10.04
C GLY A 285 -7.61 -0.60 -10.24
N ASN A 286 -7.69 -0.12 -11.48
CA ASN A 286 -7.83 1.30 -11.77
C ASN A 286 -9.15 1.88 -11.24
N THR A 287 -10.26 1.12 -11.27
CA THR A 287 -11.54 1.54 -10.69
C THR A 287 -11.40 1.78 -9.19
N ILE A 288 -10.72 0.87 -8.48
CA ILE A 288 -10.51 1.00 -7.03
C ILE A 288 -9.54 2.16 -6.73
N ARG A 289 -8.48 2.32 -7.52
CA ARG A 289 -7.60 3.50 -7.43
C ARG A 289 -8.37 4.80 -7.65
N TYR A 290 -9.21 4.86 -8.67
CA TYR A 290 -10.04 6.02 -8.96
C TYR A 290 -11.03 6.32 -7.83
N PHE A 291 -11.61 5.29 -7.21
CA PHE A 291 -12.46 5.46 -6.03
C PHE A 291 -11.74 6.19 -4.91
N PHE A 292 -10.47 5.84 -4.63
CA PHE A 292 -9.68 6.52 -3.59
C PHE A 292 -9.20 7.91 -4.03
N LEU A 293 -8.90 8.11 -5.32
CA LEU A 293 -8.49 9.40 -5.88
C LEU A 293 -9.55 10.50 -5.70
N ARG A 294 -10.84 10.14 -5.69
CA ARG A 294 -11.97 11.07 -5.56
C ARG A 294 -12.06 11.75 -4.19
N ALA A 295 -11.39 11.25 -3.19
CA ALA A 295 -11.51 11.71 -1.81
C ALA A 295 -10.21 12.37 -1.35
N ASN A 296 -10.33 13.44 -0.52
CA ASN A 296 -9.16 13.97 0.18
C ASN A 296 -8.58 12.88 1.08
N TYR A 297 -7.28 12.63 0.97
CA TYR A 297 -6.64 11.49 1.63
C TYR A 297 -6.73 11.55 3.16
N ARG A 298 -6.70 12.73 3.76
CA ARG A 298 -6.78 12.93 5.22
C ARG A 298 -8.17 12.73 5.80
N LYS A 299 -9.22 12.89 5.00
CA LYS A 299 -10.59 12.77 5.48
C LYS A 299 -11.07 11.33 5.48
N PRO A 300 -11.94 10.94 6.42
CA PRO A 300 -12.62 9.65 6.32
C PRO A 300 -13.36 9.54 4.98
N GLN A 301 -13.39 8.33 4.42
CA GLN A 301 -14.09 8.04 3.17
C GLN A 301 -15.14 6.96 3.39
N GLU A 302 -16.37 7.27 3.02
CA GLU A 302 -17.44 6.29 3.02
C GLU A 302 -17.22 5.28 1.89
N PHE A 303 -17.41 4.00 2.22
CA PHE A 303 -17.34 2.89 1.30
C PHE A 303 -18.67 2.15 1.24
N SER A 304 -19.13 1.89 0.03
CA SER A 304 -20.21 0.94 -0.28
C SER A 304 -20.00 0.40 -1.69
N GLU A 305 -20.59 -0.74 -1.98
CA GLU A 305 -20.57 -1.31 -3.34
C GLU A 305 -21.17 -0.35 -4.36
N ASN A 306 -22.25 0.35 -4.01
CA ASN A 306 -22.87 1.35 -4.88
C ASN A 306 -21.89 2.49 -5.23
N LEU A 307 -21.15 3.02 -4.25
CA LEU A 307 -20.14 4.07 -4.49
C LEU A 307 -18.99 3.57 -5.36
N LEU A 308 -18.62 2.32 -5.23
CA LEU A 308 -17.60 1.71 -6.07
C LEU A 308 -18.13 1.49 -7.50
N GLN A 309 -19.38 1.03 -7.66
CA GLN A 309 -20.06 0.93 -8.98
C GLN A 309 -20.20 2.30 -9.67
N GLU A 310 -20.53 3.35 -8.93
CA GLU A 310 -20.55 4.73 -9.46
C GLU A 310 -19.14 5.16 -9.93
N SER A 311 -18.10 4.80 -9.17
CA SER A 311 -16.72 5.06 -9.55
C SER A 311 -16.32 4.31 -10.80
N ASP A 312 -16.70 3.04 -10.93
CA ASP A 312 -16.48 2.22 -12.12
C ASP A 312 -17.13 2.86 -13.36
N LYS A 313 -18.41 3.22 -13.25
CA LYS A 313 -19.12 3.90 -14.35
C LYS A 313 -18.44 5.22 -14.73
N THR A 314 -18.02 5.99 -13.73
CA THR A 314 -17.37 7.28 -13.98
C THR A 314 -16.00 7.10 -14.61
N PHE A 315 -15.21 6.15 -14.14
CA PHE A 315 -13.89 5.86 -14.69
C PHE A 315 -14.00 5.31 -16.13
N LYS A 316 -14.96 4.44 -16.42
CA LYS A 316 -15.26 3.99 -17.79
C LYS A 316 -15.61 5.16 -18.73
N ASN A 317 -16.32 6.18 -18.25
CA ASN A 317 -16.56 7.38 -19.03
C ASN A 317 -15.28 8.16 -19.32
N ILE A 318 -14.34 8.21 -18.37
CA ILE A 318 -13.03 8.83 -18.58
C ILE A 318 -12.23 8.04 -19.62
N ILE A 319 -12.18 6.71 -19.50
CA ILE A 319 -11.52 5.84 -20.49
C ILE A 319 -12.12 6.06 -21.89
N ASN A 320 -13.44 6.05 -22.01
CA ASN A 320 -14.13 6.29 -23.28
C ASN A 320 -13.82 7.68 -23.86
N PHE A 321 -13.68 8.70 -22.99
CA PHE A 321 -13.29 10.03 -23.44
C PHE A 321 -11.86 10.06 -23.96
N ILE A 322 -10.92 9.45 -23.24
CA ILE A 322 -9.53 9.31 -23.67
C ILE A 322 -9.45 8.57 -25.00
N GLY A 323 -10.19 7.45 -25.15
CA GLY A 323 -10.16 6.60 -26.34
C GLY A 323 -8.73 6.11 -26.64
N ASP A 324 -8.34 6.18 -27.91
CA ASP A 324 -7.02 5.73 -28.39
C ASP A 324 -5.92 6.82 -28.28
N ALA A 325 -6.20 7.94 -27.59
CA ALA A 325 -5.18 8.97 -27.41
C ALA A 325 -3.98 8.38 -26.62
N ASN A 326 -2.76 8.64 -27.09
CA ASN A 326 -1.53 8.34 -26.37
C ASN A 326 -1.25 9.43 -25.31
N SER A 327 -0.12 9.37 -24.63
CA SER A 327 0.24 10.34 -23.58
C SER A 327 0.93 11.61 -24.12
N ASP A 328 0.95 11.84 -25.43
CA ASP A 328 1.57 12.97 -26.12
C ASP A 328 0.76 13.32 -27.38
N PRO A 329 0.52 14.58 -27.68
CA PRO A 329 0.98 15.81 -27.03
C PRO A 329 0.14 16.22 -25.82
N VAL A 330 0.71 17.05 -24.91
CA VAL A 330 0.03 17.52 -23.69
C VAL A 330 -0.52 18.96 -23.79
N ASP A 331 -1.54 19.23 -23.00
CA ASP A 331 -2.07 20.57 -22.74
C ASP A 331 -1.41 21.15 -21.49
N GLU A 332 -0.53 22.14 -21.67
CA GLU A 332 0.27 22.71 -20.59
C GLU A 332 -0.58 23.31 -19.44
N HIS A 333 -1.74 23.91 -19.76
CA HIS A 333 -2.58 24.49 -18.73
C HIS A 333 -3.28 23.42 -17.87
N LEU A 334 -3.69 22.29 -18.46
CA LEU A 334 -4.24 21.18 -17.68
C LEU A 334 -3.15 20.52 -16.82
N ILE A 335 -1.92 20.43 -17.30
CA ILE A 335 -0.76 20.01 -16.49
C ILE A 335 -0.55 20.97 -15.32
N GLN A 336 -0.59 22.27 -15.54
CA GLN A 336 -0.46 23.26 -14.47
C GLN A 336 -1.54 23.09 -13.39
N LEU A 337 -2.80 22.89 -13.77
CA LEU A 337 -3.90 22.64 -12.83
C LEU A 337 -3.72 21.34 -12.03
N PHE A 338 -3.17 20.30 -12.67
CA PHE A 338 -2.78 19.08 -11.98
C PHE A 338 -1.70 19.36 -10.94
N GLU A 339 -0.63 20.02 -11.32
CA GLU A 339 0.48 20.38 -10.41
C GLU A 339 0.02 21.29 -9.27
N GLU A 340 -0.80 22.31 -9.55
CA GLU A 340 -1.37 23.18 -8.51
C GLU A 340 -2.24 22.40 -7.52
N SER A 341 -2.98 21.42 -7.99
CA SER A 341 -3.81 20.57 -7.14
C SER A 341 -2.97 19.61 -6.30
N MET A 342 -2.00 18.97 -6.89
CA MET A 342 -1.12 18.02 -6.17
C MET A 342 -0.17 18.75 -5.21
N ASN A 343 0.27 19.96 -5.56
CA ASN A 343 1.08 20.81 -4.68
C ASN A 343 0.30 21.37 -3.47
N ASP A 344 -1.02 21.29 -3.48
CA ASP A 344 -1.94 21.68 -2.42
C ASP A 344 -2.33 20.44 -1.58
N ASP A 345 -1.38 19.89 -0.84
CA ASP A 345 -1.57 18.72 0.03
C ASP A 345 -2.19 17.50 -0.67
N LEU A 346 -1.69 17.18 -1.87
CA LEU A 346 -2.19 16.07 -2.70
C LEU A 346 -3.72 16.15 -2.93
N ASN A 347 -4.23 17.32 -3.28
CA ASN A 347 -5.66 17.58 -3.44
C ASN A 347 -6.21 16.96 -4.72
N THR A 348 -6.19 15.63 -4.77
CA THR A 348 -6.69 14.85 -5.91
C THR A 348 -8.15 15.15 -6.26
N PRO A 349 -9.09 15.38 -5.29
CA PRO A 349 -10.46 15.75 -5.63
C PRO A 349 -10.57 17.07 -6.41
N LYS A 350 -9.72 18.06 -6.09
CA LYS A 350 -9.66 19.33 -6.84
C LYS A 350 -9.28 19.09 -8.29
N PHE A 351 -8.21 18.30 -8.51
CA PHE A 351 -7.80 17.94 -9.87
C PHE A 351 -8.91 17.18 -10.63
N VAL A 352 -9.59 16.22 -10.00
CA VAL A 352 -10.70 15.49 -10.62
C VAL A 352 -11.81 16.45 -11.07
N GLY A 353 -12.14 17.47 -10.26
CA GLY A 353 -13.09 18.50 -10.62
C GLY A 353 -12.67 19.32 -11.86
N GLU A 354 -11.41 19.77 -11.88
CA GLU A 354 -10.85 20.52 -13.02
C GLU A 354 -10.79 19.66 -14.29
N MET A 355 -10.41 18.40 -14.17
CA MET A 355 -10.41 17.46 -15.29
C MET A 355 -11.80 17.35 -15.95
N PHE A 356 -12.87 17.19 -15.16
CA PHE A 356 -14.23 17.12 -15.71
C PHE A 356 -14.66 18.42 -16.37
N ASN A 357 -14.27 19.58 -15.83
CA ASN A 357 -14.49 20.88 -16.48
C ASN A 357 -13.82 20.90 -17.86
N TYR A 358 -12.57 20.41 -17.96
CA TYR A 358 -11.83 20.33 -19.21
C TYR A 358 -12.45 19.35 -20.20
N MET A 359 -12.88 18.18 -19.75
CA MET A 359 -13.60 17.23 -20.59
C MET A 359 -14.84 17.88 -21.25
N LYS A 360 -15.63 18.62 -20.46
CA LYS A 360 -16.81 19.34 -20.96
C LYS A 360 -16.43 20.47 -21.93
N LEU A 361 -15.42 21.27 -21.59
CA LEU A 361 -14.96 22.38 -22.45
C LEU A 361 -14.42 21.86 -23.79
N SER A 362 -13.84 20.67 -23.82
CA SER A 362 -13.28 20.06 -25.02
C SER A 362 -14.33 19.79 -26.11
N GLU A 363 -15.61 19.62 -25.75
CA GLU A 363 -16.69 19.36 -26.70
C GLU A 363 -16.80 20.47 -27.77
N ASN A 364 -16.45 21.71 -27.41
CA ASN A 364 -16.52 22.89 -28.28
C ASN A 364 -15.14 23.29 -28.87
N GLN A 365 -14.12 22.43 -28.72
CA GLN A 365 -12.77 22.68 -29.26
C GLN A 365 -12.58 22.00 -30.62
N ASN A 366 -11.53 22.44 -31.36
CA ASN A 366 -11.09 21.74 -32.55
C ASN A 366 -10.46 20.37 -32.20
N GLU A 367 -10.31 19.47 -33.17
CA GLU A 367 -9.83 18.10 -32.95
C GLU A 367 -8.38 18.07 -32.37
N GLU A 368 -7.52 18.99 -32.78
CA GLU A 368 -6.16 19.10 -32.22
C GLU A 368 -6.18 19.39 -30.71
N LYS A 369 -6.99 20.37 -30.27
CA LYS A 369 -7.11 20.73 -28.87
C LYS A 369 -7.78 19.61 -28.06
N LYS A 370 -8.80 18.95 -28.63
CA LYS A 370 -9.42 17.77 -28.02
C LYS A 370 -8.40 16.65 -27.81
N LEU A 371 -7.57 16.38 -28.82
CA LEU A 371 -6.54 15.36 -28.72
C LEU A 371 -5.55 15.70 -27.61
N LYS A 372 -5.07 16.93 -27.53
CA LYS A 372 -4.17 17.37 -26.44
C LYS A 372 -4.78 17.16 -25.05
N ILE A 373 -6.06 17.52 -24.87
CA ILE A 373 -6.76 17.30 -23.59
C ILE A 373 -6.86 15.81 -23.26
N LYS A 374 -7.24 14.96 -24.20
CA LYS A 374 -7.32 13.51 -24.01
C LYS A 374 -5.98 12.90 -23.64
N SER A 375 -4.93 13.27 -24.38
CA SER A 375 -3.56 12.81 -24.14
C SER A 375 -3.05 13.26 -22.79
N THR A 376 -3.36 14.50 -22.37
CA THR A 376 -2.97 15.03 -21.06
C THR A 376 -3.65 14.27 -19.93
N ILE A 377 -4.96 14.01 -20.04
CA ILE A 377 -5.69 13.24 -19.02
C ILE A 377 -5.07 11.85 -18.90
N ARG A 378 -4.80 11.17 -20.01
CA ARG A 378 -4.12 9.87 -19.99
C ARG A 378 -2.76 9.97 -19.30
N TYR A 379 -1.90 10.90 -19.71
CA TYR A 379 -0.58 11.13 -19.13
C TYR A 379 -0.63 11.33 -17.61
N ILE A 380 -1.56 12.14 -17.11
CA ILE A 380 -1.72 12.39 -15.67
C ILE A 380 -2.13 11.11 -14.93
N PHE A 381 -3.08 10.36 -15.47
CA PHE A 381 -3.48 9.11 -14.83
C PHE A 381 -2.32 8.09 -14.83
N GLU A 382 -1.58 7.94 -15.93
CA GLU A 382 -0.38 7.09 -15.98
C GLU A 382 0.68 7.56 -14.96
N THR A 383 0.88 8.87 -14.83
CA THR A 383 1.75 9.46 -13.79
C THR A 383 1.31 9.08 -12.38
N LEU A 384 0.01 8.91 -12.14
CA LEU A 384 -0.55 8.46 -10.87
C LEU A 384 -0.70 6.92 -10.76
N GLY A 385 -0.04 6.16 -11.62
CA GLY A 385 0.01 4.70 -11.54
C GLY A 385 -1.22 3.97 -12.08
N PHE A 386 -2.07 4.65 -12.87
CA PHE A 386 -3.13 3.97 -13.61
C PHE A 386 -2.54 3.29 -14.85
N ILE A 387 -2.96 2.09 -15.11
CA ILE A 387 -2.50 1.33 -16.26
C ILE A 387 -3.61 1.36 -17.31
N PHE A 388 -3.37 2.07 -18.40
CA PHE A 388 -4.19 1.93 -19.59
C PHE A 388 -3.57 0.83 -20.43
N THR A 389 -4.17 -0.34 -20.42
CA THR A 389 -3.86 -1.32 -21.45
C THR A 389 -4.23 -0.65 -22.77
N THR A 390 -3.25 -0.06 -23.42
CA THR A 390 -3.38 0.16 -24.84
C THR A 390 -3.67 -1.20 -25.42
N ASN A 391 -4.64 -1.27 -26.32
CA ASN A 391 -4.58 -2.21 -27.43
C ASN A 391 -3.31 -1.86 -28.25
N ASP A 392 -2.16 -1.81 -27.60
CA ASP A 392 -0.88 -1.69 -28.23
C ASP A 392 -0.57 -3.07 -28.78
N LYS A 393 -1.16 -3.29 -29.98
CA LYS A 393 -0.94 -4.49 -30.76
C LYS A 393 0.55 -4.84 -30.84
N SER A 394 1.45 -3.86 -30.68
CA SER A 394 2.88 -4.05 -30.82
C SER A 394 3.57 -4.68 -29.59
N GLN A 395 3.23 -4.29 -28.35
CA GLN A 395 3.81 -4.93 -27.16
C GLN A 395 3.17 -6.30 -26.88
N ASN A 396 1.87 -6.41 -27.11
CA ASN A 396 1.21 -7.70 -27.07
C ASN A 396 1.71 -8.61 -28.19
N GLU A 397 1.99 -8.09 -29.41
CA GLU A 397 2.54 -8.88 -30.50
C GLU A 397 3.88 -9.53 -30.16
N GLU A 398 4.76 -8.88 -29.39
CA GLU A 398 6.06 -9.45 -29.04
C GLU A 398 5.92 -10.55 -27.98
N ILE A 399 5.10 -10.34 -26.95
CA ILE A 399 4.75 -11.34 -25.93
C ILE A 399 4.06 -12.54 -26.59
N PHE A 400 3.11 -12.30 -27.48
CA PHE A 400 2.43 -13.38 -28.21
C PHE A 400 3.35 -14.10 -29.16
N LYS A 401 4.22 -13.39 -29.83
CA LYS A 401 5.20 -14.00 -30.74
C LYS A 401 6.12 -14.96 -29.99
N GLU A 402 6.65 -14.55 -28.84
CA GLU A 402 7.46 -15.41 -27.97
C GLU A 402 6.64 -16.60 -27.43
N PHE A 403 5.40 -16.36 -27.01
CA PHE A 403 4.52 -17.41 -26.53
C PHE A 403 4.23 -18.47 -27.58
N PHE A 404 3.82 -18.07 -28.80
CA PHE A 404 3.49 -19.01 -29.86
C PHE A 404 4.70 -19.74 -30.43
N ILE A 405 5.90 -19.13 -30.39
CA ILE A 405 7.16 -19.80 -30.72
C ILE A 405 7.42 -21.01 -29.79
N LYS A 406 7.08 -20.92 -28.51
CA LYS A 406 7.16 -22.03 -27.55
C LYS A 406 6.41 -23.29 -28.03
N TYR A 407 5.33 -23.10 -28.79
CA TYR A 407 4.48 -24.16 -29.33
C TYR A 407 4.75 -24.47 -30.82
N ASN A 408 5.86 -23.95 -31.37
CA ASN A 408 6.23 -24.07 -32.79
C ASN A 408 5.15 -23.49 -33.76
N ILE A 409 4.34 -22.53 -33.29
CA ILE A 409 3.34 -21.85 -34.08
C ILE A 409 3.96 -20.58 -34.71
N LYS A 410 3.85 -20.47 -36.03
CA LYS A 410 4.31 -19.28 -36.76
C LYS A 410 3.36 -18.11 -36.50
N PHE A 411 3.89 -17.07 -35.89
CA PHE A 411 3.13 -15.86 -35.59
C PHE A 411 3.05 -14.95 -36.82
N SER A 412 1.87 -14.74 -37.35
CA SER A 412 1.59 -13.73 -38.37
C SER A 412 0.66 -12.62 -37.86
N ASN A 413 -0.33 -12.99 -37.08
CA ASN A 413 -1.21 -12.16 -36.26
C ASN A 413 -1.85 -13.06 -35.20
N VAL A 414 -2.48 -12.43 -34.18
CA VAL A 414 -3.06 -13.15 -33.05
C VAL A 414 -4.13 -14.14 -33.48
N ASP A 415 -5.05 -13.75 -34.36
CA ASP A 415 -6.15 -14.61 -34.79
C ASP A 415 -5.67 -15.89 -35.49
N SER A 416 -4.71 -15.75 -36.40
CA SER A 416 -4.13 -16.90 -37.11
C SER A 416 -3.34 -17.83 -36.17
N ALA A 417 -2.57 -17.26 -35.24
CA ALA A 417 -1.80 -18.03 -34.27
C ALA A 417 -2.74 -18.73 -33.26
N MET A 418 -3.81 -18.07 -32.84
CA MET A 418 -4.83 -18.66 -31.97
C MET A 418 -5.59 -19.82 -32.64
N SER A 419 -5.94 -19.68 -33.90
CA SER A 419 -6.55 -20.80 -34.65
C SER A 419 -5.65 -22.03 -34.63
N SER A 420 -4.37 -21.86 -34.96
CA SER A 420 -3.38 -22.95 -34.91
C SER A 420 -3.17 -23.52 -33.49
N TYR A 421 -3.23 -22.66 -32.46
CA TYR A 421 -3.10 -23.10 -31.06
C TYR A 421 -4.28 -23.94 -30.59
N ILE A 422 -5.51 -23.53 -30.97
CA ILE A 422 -6.75 -24.27 -30.68
C ILE A 422 -6.74 -25.60 -31.41
N GLU A 423 -6.33 -25.63 -32.67
CA GLU A 423 -6.20 -26.89 -33.44
C GLU A 423 -5.19 -27.85 -32.78
N LEU A 424 -4.01 -27.37 -32.39
CA LEU A 424 -3.00 -28.17 -31.68
C LEU A 424 -3.54 -28.75 -30.37
N ARG A 425 -4.26 -27.92 -29.60
CA ARG A 425 -4.88 -28.38 -28.35
C ARG A 425 -5.98 -29.43 -28.62
N GLN A 426 -6.76 -29.28 -29.68
CA GLN A 426 -7.78 -30.25 -30.06
C GLN A 426 -7.14 -31.58 -30.48
N GLU A 427 -6.04 -31.57 -31.24
CA GLU A 427 -5.29 -32.78 -31.56
C GLU A 427 -4.81 -33.54 -30.32
N LEU A 428 -4.34 -32.86 -29.29
CA LEU A 428 -3.94 -33.47 -28.02
C LEU A 428 -5.15 -34.13 -27.33
N ARG A 429 -6.31 -33.51 -27.35
CA ARG A 429 -7.55 -34.08 -26.80
C ARG A 429 -8.01 -35.33 -27.55
N ASP A 430 -7.91 -35.29 -28.88
CA ASP A 430 -8.25 -36.43 -29.73
C ASP A 430 -7.30 -37.62 -29.50
N LYS A 431 -6.04 -37.35 -29.20
CA LYS A 431 -5.02 -38.35 -28.77
C LYS A 431 -5.20 -38.77 -27.31
N LYS A 432 -6.18 -38.22 -26.58
CA LYS A 432 -6.43 -38.45 -25.13
C LYS A 432 -5.31 -37.95 -24.21
N GLU A 433 -4.47 -37.03 -24.68
CA GLU A 433 -3.41 -36.38 -23.90
C GLU A 433 -4.00 -35.15 -23.14
N TYR A 434 -4.95 -35.44 -22.25
CA TYR A 434 -5.75 -34.38 -21.58
C TYR A 434 -4.90 -33.47 -20.69
N GLU A 435 -3.90 -34.02 -20.00
CA GLU A 435 -3.00 -33.23 -19.15
C GLU A 435 -2.22 -32.17 -19.95
N SER A 436 -1.71 -32.54 -21.12
CA SER A 436 -1.04 -31.63 -22.04
C SER A 436 -1.98 -30.54 -22.55
N ALA A 437 -3.21 -30.92 -22.92
CA ALA A 437 -4.23 -29.97 -23.40
C ALA A 437 -4.69 -28.99 -22.29
N ASP A 438 -4.76 -29.42 -21.04
CA ASP A 438 -5.10 -28.56 -19.88
C ASP A 438 -3.95 -27.64 -19.50
N ASN A 439 -2.70 -28.09 -19.62
CA ASN A 439 -1.53 -27.24 -19.45
C ASN A 439 -1.47 -26.13 -20.52
N MET A 440 -1.76 -26.47 -21.78
CA MET A 440 -1.89 -25.45 -22.84
C MET A 440 -2.94 -24.40 -22.48
N ARG A 441 -4.09 -24.80 -21.94
CA ARG A 441 -5.13 -23.88 -21.51
C ARG A 441 -4.63 -22.94 -20.42
N LYS A 442 -3.99 -23.46 -19.38
CA LYS A 442 -3.42 -22.64 -18.30
C LYS A 442 -2.33 -21.68 -18.79
N ASP A 443 -1.48 -22.15 -19.69
CA ASP A 443 -0.41 -21.34 -20.26
C ASP A 443 -0.94 -20.12 -21.01
N ILE A 444 -1.98 -20.30 -21.83
CA ILE A 444 -2.54 -19.18 -22.60
C ILE A 444 -3.39 -18.25 -21.72
N GLU A 445 -4.05 -18.78 -20.68
CA GLU A 445 -4.75 -17.99 -19.67
C GLU A 445 -3.75 -17.07 -18.92
N SER A 446 -2.50 -17.51 -18.72
CA SER A 446 -1.46 -16.71 -18.05
C SER A 446 -1.04 -15.45 -18.83
N ILE A 447 -1.31 -15.39 -20.12
CA ILE A 447 -1.08 -14.23 -21.00
C ILE A 447 -2.38 -13.47 -21.34
N GLY A 448 -3.45 -13.72 -20.60
CA GLY A 448 -4.69 -12.97 -20.70
C GLY A 448 -5.64 -13.40 -21.82
N ILE A 449 -5.57 -14.64 -22.28
CA ILE A 449 -6.48 -15.19 -23.30
C ILE A 449 -7.27 -16.36 -22.72
N ILE A 450 -8.58 -16.38 -22.90
CA ILE A 450 -9.47 -17.47 -22.49
C ILE A 450 -9.93 -18.24 -23.74
N ILE A 451 -9.72 -19.56 -23.71
CA ILE A 451 -10.28 -20.45 -24.74
C ILE A 451 -11.68 -20.88 -24.32
N GLU A 452 -12.65 -20.71 -25.20
CA GLU A 452 -14.02 -21.16 -25.03
C GLU A 452 -14.20 -22.53 -25.67
N ASP A 453 -14.47 -23.55 -24.85
CA ASP A 453 -14.76 -24.90 -25.31
C ASP A 453 -16.26 -25.02 -25.65
N GLY A 454 -16.63 -25.36 -26.91
CA GLY A 454 -18.01 -25.51 -27.37
C GLY A 454 -18.14 -26.06 -28.78
N ILE A 455 -19.35 -26.04 -29.34
CA ILE A 455 -19.63 -26.51 -30.72
C ILE A 455 -18.90 -25.67 -31.77
N GLU A 456 -18.64 -24.40 -31.47
CA GLU A 456 -17.69 -23.52 -32.16
C GLU A 456 -16.63 -23.12 -31.13
N SER A 457 -15.48 -23.77 -31.18
CA SER A 457 -14.35 -23.39 -30.31
C SER A 457 -13.85 -21.98 -30.66
N GLY A 458 -13.92 -21.07 -29.70
CA GLY A 458 -13.52 -19.69 -29.84
C GLY A 458 -12.50 -19.26 -28.81
N TRP A 459 -12.12 -18.02 -28.87
CA TRP A 459 -11.28 -17.40 -27.86
C TRP A 459 -11.69 -15.94 -27.63
N ARG A 460 -11.41 -15.44 -26.45
CA ARG A 460 -11.61 -14.03 -26.11
C ARG A 460 -10.51 -13.56 -25.18
N TRP A 461 -10.33 -12.26 -25.14
CA TRP A 461 -9.47 -11.66 -24.12
C TRP A 461 -10.07 -11.89 -22.74
N SER A 462 -9.22 -12.21 -21.77
CA SER A 462 -9.61 -12.13 -20.38
C SER A 462 -9.95 -10.67 -20.10
N THR A 463 -11.17 -10.40 -19.76
CA THR A 463 -11.56 -9.10 -19.19
C THR A 463 -11.15 -9.14 -17.73
N SER A 464 -9.84 -8.96 -17.47
CA SER A 464 -9.35 -8.68 -16.13
C SER A 464 -9.66 -7.25 -15.74
#